data_83de0647cc366390fe0c72c8c6277740
#
_entry.id   83de0647cc366390fe0c72c8c6277740
#
_cell.length_a   1.000
_cell.length_b   1.000
_cell.length_c   1.000
_cell.angle_alpha   90.00
_cell.angle_beta   90.00
_cell.angle_gamma   90.00
#
_symmetry.space_group_name_H-M   'P 1'
#
loop_
_entity.id
_entity.type
_entity.pdbx_description
1 polymer ?
#
loop_
_entity_poly.entity_id
_entity_poly.type
_entity_poly.pdbx_seq_one_letter_code
_entity_poly.pdbx_strand_id
1 'polypeptide(L)'
;MTEGEPLDDKTFSEPRLALNRIYTRGGDKGETALAGGQRVAKDAPRIEAYGTVDELNAWIGMARFTAQQSPALAPLAEILLRVQHELFNLGSMLATLPQDLHPKQARITAREIEMLETEIDKMNADLPALRSFVLPGGCRINAELHLCRTVCRRAERATVTLSRTEGAPEEAVRYLNRLSDALFVWSRWASRALNADEVLWRPNESASGKAGD
;
A
#
# COMPACT_ATOMS: atom_id res chain seq x y z
N MET A 1 43.02 -4.19 5.49
CA MET A 1 41.88 -4.68 4.69
C MET A 1 41.48 -6.01 5.31
N THR A 2 40.51 -5.98 6.21
CA THR A 2 39.96 -7.18 6.83
C THR A 2 38.80 -7.65 5.91
N GLU A 3 39.02 -8.80 5.26
CA GLU A 3 37.98 -9.50 4.53
C GLU A 3 36.84 -9.81 5.49
N GLY A 4 35.65 -9.32 5.18
CA GLY A 4 34.44 -9.63 5.94
C GLY A 4 34.16 -11.12 5.86
N GLU A 5 33.94 -11.76 7.02
CA GLU A 5 33.49 -13.14 7.09
C GLU A 5 32.24 -13.34 6.21
N PRO A 6 32.14 -14.44 5.44
CA PRO A 6 30.95 -14.73 4.67
C PRO A 6 29.78 -14.96 5.64
N LEU A 7 28.71 -14.17 5.49
CA LEU A 7 27.47 -14.35 6.24
C LEU A 7 27.01 -15.80 6.12
N ASP A 8 26.86 -16.47 7.24
CA ASP A 8 26.47 -17.87 7.33
C ASP A 8 25.09 -18.09 6.64
N ASP A 9 25.09 -18.83 5.54
CA ASP A 9 23.91 -19.16 4.72
C ASP A 9 22.85 -20.01 5.49
N LYS A 10 23.16 -20.41 6.72
CA LYS A 10 22.30 -21.22 7.59
C LYS A 10 21.25 -20.42 8.35
N THR A 11 21.35 -19.10 8.41
CA THR A 11 20.42 -18.24 9.18
C THR A 11 19.20 -17.77 8.40
N PHE A 12 19.21 -17.84 7.05
CA PHE A 12 18.04 -17.55 6.25
C PHE A 12 17.32 -18.83 5.87
N SER A 13 16.31 -19.21 6.66
CA SER A 13 15.30 -20.16 6.17
C SER A 13 14.18 -19.35 5.51
N GLU A 14 13.85 -19.70 4.25
CA GLU A 14 12.57 -19.25 3.68
C GLU A 14 11.47 -19.54 4.70
N PRO A 15 10.54 -18.58 4.94
CA PRO A 15 9.50 -18.77 5.93
C PRO A 15 8.70 -20.03 5.55
N ARG A 16 8.99 -21.16 6.19
CA ARG A 16 8.13 -22.34 6.17
C ARG A 16 6.92 -22.00 7.03
N LEU A 17 5.99 -21.25 6.45
CA LEU A 17 4.74 -20.84 7.11
C LEU A 17 3.85 -22.08 7.30
N ALA A 18 4.16 -22.89 8.29
CA ALA A 18 3.23 -23.89 8.82
C ALA A 18 2.33 -23.18 9.86
N LEU A 19 1.27 -22.52 9.42
CA LEU A 19 0.27 -21.89 10.30
C LEU A 19 -0.67 -22.95 10.91
N ASN A 20 -0.09 -23.95 11.57
CA ASN A 20 -0.84 -25.03 12.21
C ASN A 20 -1.52 -24.58 13.50
N ARG A 21 -1.19 -23.41 14.01
CA ARG A 21 -1.71 -22.86 15.27
C ARG A 21 -2.00 -21.37 15.09
N ILE A 22 -3.29 -21.03 14.97
CA ILE A 22 -3.72 -19.63 14.69
C ILE A 22 -3.59 -18.75 15.92
N TYR A 23 -3.89 -19.25 17.11
CA TYR A 23 -3.74 -18.48 18.35
C TYR A 23 -2.69 -19.10 19.27
N THR A 24 -1.81 -18.26 19.81
CA THR A 24 -0.75 -18.66 20.75
C THR A 24 -0.95 -18.09 22.15
N ARG A 25 -1.92 -17.17 22.31
CA ARG A 25 -2.20 -16.38 23.54
C ARG A 25 -1.02 -15.51 24.00
N GLY A 26 0.09 -15.49 23.24
CA GLY A 26 1.26 -14.67 23.56
C GLY A 26 1.03 -13.16 23.48
N GLY A 27 -0.05 -12.73 22.81
CA GLY A 27 -0.39 -11.32 22.61
C GLY A 27 -1.46 -10.75 23.54
N ASP A 28 -1.99 -11.54 24.48
CA ASP A 28 -3.17 -11.16 25.30
C ASP A 28 -2.87 -10.01 26.29
N LYS A 29 -1.58 -9.74 26.55
CA LYS A 29 -1.14 -8.66 27.44
C LYS A 29 -0.76 -7.37 26.69
N GLY A 30 -1.18 -7.22 25.43
CA GLY A 30 -0.94 -5.99 24.65
C GLY A 30 0.44 -5.93 23.99
N GLU A 31 1.20 -7.02 23.95
CA GLU A 31 2.47 -7.12 23.26
C GLU A 31 2.40 -8.07 22.06
N THR A 32 3.31 -7.89 21.09
CA THR A 32 3.49 -8.79 19.95
C THR A 32 4.97 -8.98 19.64
N ALA A 33 5.29 -9.96 18.81
CA ALA A 33 6.66 -10.19 18.34
C ALA A 33 6.84 -9.60 16.94
N LEU A 34 7.99 -8.95 16.71
CA LEU A 34 8.48 -8.60 15.39
C LEU A 34 9.02 -9.82 14.64
N ALA A 35 9.35 -9.67 13.36
CA ALA A 35 9.89 -10.74 12.52
C ALA A 35 11.19 -11.34 13.10
N GLY A 36 12.05 -10.53 13.74
CA GLY A 36 13.25 -10.98 14.45
C GLY A 36 13.02 -11.55 15.86
N GLY A 37 11.76 -11.68 16.30
CA GLY A 37 11.42 -12.24 17.62
C GLY A 37 11.38 -11.22 18.78
N GLN A 38 11.77 -9.97 18.55
CA GLN A 38 11.70 -8.91 19.58
C GLN A 38 10.25 -8.63 19.96
N ARG A 39 9.99 -8.49 21.25
CA ARG A 39 8.66 -8.15 21.74
C ARG A 39 8.50 -6.64 21.89
N VAL A 40 7.38 -6.15 21.37
CA VAL A 40 7.01 -4.74 21.39
C VAL A 40 5.53 -4.58 21.75
N ALA A 41 5.14 -3.41 22.24
CA ALA A 41 3.74 -3.09 22.48
C ALA A 41 2.94 -3.06 21.15
N LYS A 42 1.70 -3.50 21.17
CA LYS A 42 0.84 -3.54 19.96
C LYS A 42 0.48 -2.15 19.43
N ASP A 43 0.64 -1.11 20.23
CA ASP A 43 0.44 0.30 19.85
C ASP A 43 1.75 1.01 19.48
N ALA A 44 2.85 0.27 19.34
CA ALA A 44 4.13 0.84 18.89
C ALA A 44 4.03 1.37 17.44
N PRO A 45 4.76 2.46 17.09
CA PRO A 45 4.74 3.04 15.73
C PRO A 45 5.03 2.04 14.62
N ARG A 46 5.86 1.04 14.88
CA ARG A 46 6.21 -0.02 13.93
C ARG A 46 5.02 -0.93 13.65
N ILE A 47 4.25 -1.28 14.68
CA ILE A 47 3.05 -2.09 14.56
C ILE A 47 1.97 -1.32 13.79
N GLU A 48 1.79 -0.03 14.11
CA GLU A 48 0.85 0.85 13.40
C GLU A 48 1.21 0.95 11.92
N ALA A 49 2.50 1.09 11.58
CA ALA A 49 2.94 1.22 10.18
C ALA A 49 2.62 -0.03 9.37
N TYR A 50 3.11 -1.21 9.77
CA TYR A 50 2.86 -2.42 8.98
C TYR A 50 1.41 -2.93 9.12
N GLY A 51 0.74 -2.67 10.24
CA GLY A 51 -0.68 -2.97 10.41
C GLY A 51 -1.56 -2.17 9.45
N THR A 52 -1.24 -0.90 9.22
CA THR A 52 -1.93 -0.07 8.21
C THR A 52 -1.62 -0.52 6.78
N VAL A 53 -0.41 -1.02 6.52
CA VAL A 53 -0.07 -1.65 5.22
C VAL A 53 -0.89 -2.93 5.00
N ASP A 54 -1.10 -3.74 6.03
CA ASP A 54 -1.95 -4.93 5.96
C ASP A 54 -3.42 -4.58 5.71
N GLU A 55 -3.95 -3.54 6.37
CA GLU A 55 -5.28 -3.00 6.07
C GLU A 55 -5.39 -2.55 4.61
N LEU A 56 -4.39 -1.81 4.10
CA LEU A 56 -4.35 -1.41 2.70
C LEU A 56 -4.41 -2.63 1.77
N ASN A 57 -3.66 -3.68 2.08
CA ASN A 57 -3.64 -4.91 1.28
C ASN A 57 -5.02 -5.59 1.22
N ALA A 58 -5.75 -5.60 2.33
CA ALA A 58 -7.13 -6.12 2.36
C ALA A 58 -8.06 -5.31 1.45
N TRP A 59 -7.97 -3.97 1.47
CA TRP A 59 -8.74 -3.10 0.57
C TRP A 59 -8.36 -3.26 -0.90
N ILE A 60 -7.07 -3.42 -1.21
CA ILE A 60 -6.59 -3.77 -2.57
C ILE A 60 -7.18 -5.10 -3.02
N GLY A 61 -7.26 -6.09 -2.13
CA GLY A 61 -7.92 -7.37 -2.40
C GLY A 61 -9.38 -7.22 -2.79
N MET A 62 -10.13 -6.35 -2.11
CA MET A 62 -11.51 -6.04 -2.45
C MET A 62 -11.62 -5.36 -3.83
N ALA A 63 -10.82 -4.34 -4.10
CA ALA A 63 -10.79 -3.66 -5.38
C ALA A 63 -10.42 -4.64 -6.52
N ARG A 64 -9.45 -5.53 -6.30
CA ARG A 64 -9.09 -6.59 -7.25
C ARG A 64 -10.25 -7.52 -7.52
N PHE A 65 -10.95 -7.98 -6.48
CA PHE A 65 -12.13 -8.85 -6.65
C PHE A 65 -13.20 -8.18 -7.53
N THR A 66 -13.46 -6.87 -7.31
CA THR A 66 -14.36 -6.09 -8.16
C THR A 66 -13.84 -5.97 -9.60
N ALA A 67 -12.53 -5.72 -9.78
CA ALA A 67 -11.93 -5.62 -11.12
C ALA A 67 -12.06 -6.94 -11.92
N GLN A 68 -11.94 -8.09 -11.27
CA GLN A 68 -12.08 -9.41 -11.88
C GLN A 68 -13.50 -9.69 -12.44
N GLN A 69 -14.51 -8.91 -12.04
CA GLN A 69 -15.87 -9.08 -12.54
C GLN A 69 -16.09 -8.50 -13.96
N SER A 70 -15.09 -7.78 -14.51
CA SER A 70 -15.19 -7.16 -15.83
C SER A 70 -13.94 -7.44 -16.68
N PRO A 71 -14.09 -8.00 -17.88
CA PRO A 71 -12.97 -8.17 -18.81
C PRO A 71 -12.23 -6.86 -19.14
N ALA A 72 -12.96 -5.72 -19.15
CA ALA A 72 -12.36 -4.40 -19.39
C ALA A 72 -11.35 -3.99 -18.32
N LEU A 73 -11.43 -4.57 -17.12
CA LEU A 73 -10.56 -4.27 -15.98
C LEU A 73 -9.51 -5.37 -15.74
N ALA A 74 -9.42 -6.40 -16.60
CA ALA A 74 -8.46 -7.49 -16.43
C ALA A 74 -6.99 -6.99 -16.25
N PRO A 75 -6.49 -6.01 -17.01
CA PRO A 75 -5.14 -5.50 -16.79
C PRO A 75 -4.96 -4.88 -15.40
N LEU A 76 -5.96 -4.18 -14.89
CA LEU A 76 -5.94 -3.61 -13.54
C LEU A 76 -5.96 -4.70 -12.47
N ALA A 77 -6.72 -5.78 -12.65
CA ALA A 77 -6.77 -6.90 -11.71
C ALA A 77 -5.39 -7.57 -11.54
N GLU A 78 -4.61 -7.70 -12.61
CA GLU A 78 -3.23 -8.22 -12.57
C GLU A 78 -2.28 -7.26 -11.85
N ILE A 79 -2.39 -5.97 -12.10
CA ILE A 79 -1.60 -4.95 -11.39
C ILE A 79 -1.90 -5.01 -9.89
N LEU A 80 -3.18 -5.07 -9.50
CA LEU A 80 -3.57 -5.13 -8.10
C LEU A 80 -3.10 -6.42 -7.41
N LEU A 81 -3.05 -7.56 -8.12
CA LEU A 81 -2.45 -8.79 -7.58
C LEU A 81 -0.96 -8.60 -7.27
N ARG A 82 -0.20 -8.03 -8.20
CA ARG A 82 1.22 -7.71 -7.98
C ARG A 82 1.40 -6.78 -6.78
N VAL A 83 0.61 -5.71 -6.69
CA VAL A 83 0.64 -4.76 -5.57
C VAL A 83 0.35 -5.47 -4.23
N GLN A 84 -0.55 -6.44 -4.18
CA GLN A 84 -0.77 -7.23 -2.96
C GLN A 84 0.49 -7.98 -2.51
N HIS A 85 1.24 -8.59 -3.43
CA HIS A 85 2.52 -9.22 -3.10
C HIS A 85 3.57 -8.19 -2.65
N GLU A 86 3.65 -7.06 -3.33
CA GLU A 86 4.55 -5.96 -2.96
C GLU A 86 4.23 -5.40 -1.56
N LEU A 87 2.96 -5.27 -1.19
CA LEU A 87 2.54 -4.83 0.15
C LEU A 87 2.90 -5.86 1.24
N PHE A 88 2.86 -7.17 0.95
CA PHE A 88 3.38 -8.18 1.87
C PHE A 88 4.90 -8.05 2.05
N ASN A 89 5.65 -7.82 0.98
CA ASN A 89 7.08 -7.57 1.05
C ASN A 89 7.39 -6.30 1.87
N LEU A 90 6.63 -5.23 1.65
CA LEU A 90 6.73 -3.98 2.40
C LEU A 90 6.42 -4.21 3.90
N GLY A 91 5.34 -4.91 4.21
CA GLY A 91 4.96 -5.25 5.58
C GLY A 91 6.06 -6.07 6.29
N SER A 92 6.66 -7.04 5.59
CA SER A 92 7.80 -7.80 6.10
C SER A 92 9.02 -6.91 6.38
N MET A 93 9.36 -5.98 5.49
CA MET A 93 10.44 -5.01 5.71
C MET A 93 10.18 -4.15 6.96
N LEU A 94 8.97 -3.63 7.11
CA LEU A 94 8.60 -2.78 8.24
C LEU A 94 8.51 -3.56 9.56
N ALA A 95 8.15 -4.84 9.52
CA ALA A 95 8.10 -5.73 10.70
C ALA A 95 9.48 -6.22 11.14
N THR A 96 10.54 -5.94 10.38
CA THR A 96 11.93 -6.32 10.67
C THR A 96 12.72 -5.10 11.10
N LEU A 97 13.50 -5.20 12.18
CA LEU A 97 14.38 -4.10 12.58
C LEU A 97 15.50 -3.91 11.54
N PRO A 98 16.01 -2.69 11.34
CA PRO A 98 17.02 -2.41 10.31
C PRO A 98 18.26 -3.32 10.38
N GLN A 99 18.71 -3.67 11.59
CA GLN A 99 19.87 -4.54 11.81
C GLN A 99 19.59 -6.02 11.54
N ASP A 100 18.33 -6.43 11.49
CA ASP A 100 17.90 -7.81 11.27
C ASP A 100 17.49 -8.08 9.82
N LEU A 101 17.52 -7.06 8.96
CA LEU A 101 17.18 -7.17 7.54
C LEU A 101 18.18 -8.06 6.81
N HIS A 102 17.74 -9.25 6.40
CA HIS A 102 18.59 -10.17 5.66
C HIS A 102 18.69 -9.78 4.18
N PRO A 103 19.89 -9.86 3.54
CA PRO A 103 20.07 -9.50 2.12
C PRO A 103 19.14 -10.23 1.13
N LYS A 104 18.76 -11.48 1.43
CA LYS A 104 17.86 -12.31 0.60
C LYS A 104 16.36 -12.06 0.91
N GLN A 105 16.03 -11.25 1.91
CA GLN A 105 14.63 -10.95 2.24
C GLN A 105 13.98 -10.18 1.09
N ALA A 106 12.79 -10.60 0.67
CA ALA A 106 12.00 -9.87 -0.30
C ALA A 106 11.73 -8.44 0.18
N ARG A 107 11.94 -7.47 -0.69
CA ARG A 107 11.86 -6.05 -0.34
C ARG A 107 11.32 -5.21 -1.49
N ILE A 108 10.88 -4.02 -1.15
CA ILE A 108 10.61 -2.96 -2.12
C ILE A 108 11.94 -2.29 -2.48
N THR A 109 12.15 -2.06 -3.75
CA THR A 109 13.32 -1.40 -4.32
C THR A 109 12.89 -0.27 -5.26
N ALA A 110 13.85 0.44 -5.85
CA ALA A 110 13.57 1.44 -6.89
C ALA A 110 12.78 0.86 -8.07
N ARG A 111 12.96 -0.43 -8.39
CA ARG A 111 12.27 -1.10 -9.50
C ARG A 111 10.75 -1.10 -9.34
N GLU A 112 10.23 -1.43 -8.16
CA GLU A 112 8.79 -1.46 -7.89
C GLU A 112 8.21 -0.03 -7.96
N ILE A 113 8.97 0.99 -7.57
CA ILE A 113 8.59 2.40 -7.67
C ILE A 113 8.52 2.83 -9.13
N GLU A 114 9.54 2.51 -9.94
CA GLU A 114 9.59 2.80 -11.38
C GLU A 114 8.46 2.09 -12.15
N MET A 115 8.09 0.88 -11.74
CA MET A 115 6.92 0.18 -12.33
C MET A 115 5.63 0.94 -12.10
N LEU A 116 5.39 1.45 -10.87
CA LEU A 116 4.22 2.29 -10.58
C LEU A 116 4.22 3.57 -11.42
N GLU A 117 5.37 4.24 -11.55
CA GLU A 117 5.51 5.45 -12.37
C GLU A 117 5.18 5.18 -13.84
N THR A 118 5.69 4.09 -14.38
CA THR A 118 5.41 3.65 -15.77
C THR A 118 3.91 3.37 -15.99
N GLU A 119 3.25 2.73 -15.02
CA GLU A 119 1.82 2.44 -15.10
C GLU A 119 0.96 3.69 -14.96
N ILE A 120 1.36 4.62 -14.08
CA ILE A 120 0.73 5.95 -13.96
C ILE A 120 0.78 6.67 -15.30
N ASP A 121 1.96 6.80 -15.90
CA ASP A 121 2.15 7.52 -17.15
C ASP A 121 1.34 6.89 -18.28
N LYS A 122 1.39 5.57 -18.43
CA LYS A 122 0.65 4.82 -19.45
C LYS A 122 -0.86 5.01 -19.33
N MET A 123 -1.42 4.86 -18.13
CA MET A 123 -2.88 4.94 -17.93
C MET A 123 -3.37 6.39 -17.93
N ASN A 124 -2.56 7.33 -17.45
CA ASN A 124 -2.91 8.75 -17.44
C ASN A 124 -2.89 9.38 -18.83
N ALA A 125 -2.08 8.86 -19.76
CA ALA A 125 -2.03 9.36 -21.14
C ALA A 125 -3.39 9.29 -21.86
N ASP A 126 -4.22 8.32 -21.50
CA ASP A 126 -5.56 8.13 -22.08
C ASP A 126 -6.64 8.97 -21.39
N LEU A 127 -6.32 9.64 -20.28
CA LEU A 127 -7.32 10.34 -19.47
C LEU A 127 -7.44 11.81 -19.87
N PRO A 128 -8.66 12.39 -19.85
CA PRO A 128 -8.84 13.81 -20.05
C PRO A 128 -8.21 14.60 -18.91
N ALA A 129 -7.71 15.80 -19.23
CA ALA A 129 -7.19 16.71 -18.22
C ALA A 129 -8.25 17.06 -17.17
N LEU A 130 -7.86 17.07 -15.90
CA LEU A 130 -8.75 17.45 -14.80
C LEU A 130 -8.90 18.97 -14.74
N ARG A 131 -10.15 19.41 -14.56
CA ARG A 131 -10.51 20.82 -14.32
C ARG A 131 -11.02 21.07 -12.91
N SER A 132 -11.20 19.99 -12.11
CA SER A 132 -11.62 20.02 -10.71
C SER A 132 -11.19 18.71 -10.02
N PHE A 133 -11.36 18.62 -8.69
CA PHE A 133 -11.18 17.38 -7.98
C PHE A 133 -12.28 16.38 -8.35
N VAL A 134 -11.93 15.09 -8.38
CA VAL A 134 -12.87 13.99 -8.59
C VAL A 134 -13.39 13.54 -7.24
N LEU A 135 -14.71 13.43 -7.11
CA LEU A 135 -15.34 12.82 -5.95
C LEU A 135 -15.31 11.29 -6.10
N PRO A 136 -15.05 10.54 -5.02
CA PRO A 136 -15.14 9.08 -5.05
C PRO A 136 -16.55 8.65 -5.45
N GLY A 137 -16.69 7.86 -6.55
CA GLY A 137 -18.01 7.44 -7.03
C GLY A 137 -18.05 7.18 -8.53
N GLY A 138 -19.26 7.26 -9.11
CA GLY A 138 -19.51 6.93 -10.52
C GLY A 138 -19.61 5.43 -10.77
N CYS A 139 -18.68 4.63 -10.27
CA CYS A 139 -18.77 3.16 -10.26
C CYS A 139 -18.08 2.59 -9.02
N ARG A 140 -18.39 1.33 -8.69
CA ARG A 140 -17.92 0.66 -7.48
C ARG A 140 -16.40 0.62 -7.39
N ILE A 141 -15.73 0.17 -8.43
CA ILE A 141 -14.26 0.06 -8.46
C ILE A 141 -13.57 1.42 -8.25
N ASN A 142 -14.14 2.53 -8.78
CA ASN A 142 -13.62 3.87 -8.54
C ASN A 142 -13.64 4.20 -7.03
N ALA A 143 -14.80 4.01 -6.38
CA ALA A 143 -14.93 4.29 -4.95
C ALA A 143 -13.98 3.43 -4.10
N GLU A 144 -13.83 2.14 -4.42
CA GLU A 144 -12.92 1.22 -3.74
C GLU A 144 -11.44 1.65 -3.91
N LEU A 145 -11.02 2.07 -5.12
CA LEU A 145 -9.66 2.56 -5.35
C LEU A 145 -9.39 3.89 -4.63
N HIS A 146 -10.38 4.76 -4.52
CA HIS A 146 -10.25 5.96 -3.68
C HIS A 146 -10.14 5.63 -2.20
N LEU A 147 -10.83 4.59 -1.72
CA LEU A 147 -10.66 4.09 -0.35
C LEU A 147 -9.24 3.53 -0.14
N CYS A 148 -8.77 2.67 -1.06
CA CYS A 148 -7.38 2.20 -1.06
C CYS A 148 -6.39 3.37 -1.00
N ARG A 149 -6.60 4.42 -1.82
CA ARG A 149 -5.76 5.62 -1.84
C ARG A 149 -5.71 6.32 -0.48
N THR A 150 -6.84 6.48 0.18
CA THR A 150 -6.87 7.17 1.48
C THR A 150 -6.21 6.35 2.58
N VAL A 151 -6.37 5.03 2.59
CA VAL A 151 -5.66 4.12 3.50
C VAL A 151 -4.16 4.08 3.18
N CYS A 152 -3.76 4.06 1.89
CA CYS A 152 -2.38 4.16 1.46
C CYS A 152 -1.70 5.42 2.02
N ARG A 153 -2.35 6.59 1.95
CA ARG A 153 -1.85 7.84 2.53
C ARG A 153 -1.78 7.79 4.06
N ARG A 154 -2.62 7.01 4.72
CA ARG A 154 -2.50 6.76 6.16
C ARG A 154 -1.28 5.89 6.46
N ALA A 155 -1.06 4.81 5.70
CA ALA A 155 0.12 3.95 5.81
C ALA A 155 1.41 4.74 5.55
N GLU A 156 1.42 5.63 4.56
CA GLU A 156 2.54 6.54 4.28
C GLU A 156 2.87 7.41 5.51
N ARG A 157 1.87 8.09 6.10
CA ARG A 157 2.09 8.92 7.30
C ARG A 157 2.61 8.12 8.49
N ALA A 158 2.07 6.90 8.73
CA ALA A 158 2.55 6.02 9.79
C ALA A 158 4.01 5.59 9.54
N THR A 159 4.36 5.28 8.29
CA THR A 159 5.72 4.92 7.89
C THR A 159 6.68 6.11 8.02
N VAL A 160 6.24 7.34 7.72
CA VAL A 160 7.04 8.57 7.97
C VAL A 160 7.29 8.76 9.46
N THR A 161 6.29 8.52 10.32
CA THR A 161 6.48 8.57 11.78
C THR A 161 7.51 7.54 12.22
N LEU A 162 7.38 6.28 11.76
CA LEU A 162 8.33 5.21 12.06
C LEU A 162 9.76 5.57 11.60
N SER A 163 9.90 6.13 10.38
CA SER A 163 11.20 6.52 9.84
C SER A 163 11.92 7.55 10.72
N ARG A 164 11.17 8.47 11.34
CA ARG A 164 11.71 9.50 12.23
C ARG A 164 12.05 9.00 13.63
N THR A 165 11.34 8.00 14.12
CA THR A 165 11.45 7.52 15.52
C THR A 165 12.37 6.33 15.68
N GLU A 166 12.31 5.37 14.77
CA GLU A 166 13.00 4.08 14.89
C GLU A 166 13.81 3.71 13.64
N GLY A 167 13.65 4.47 12.55
CA GLY A 167 14.19 4.16 11.24
C GLY A 167 13.30 3.21 10.44
N ALA A 168 13.11 3.53 9.17
CA ALA A 168 12.48 2.69 8.15
C ALA A 168 13.22 2.88 6.82
N PRO A 169 13.24 1.88 5.92
CA PRO A 169 13.83 2.05 4.59
C PRO A 169 13.17 3.21 3.83
N GLU A 170 13.97 4.03 3.14
CA GLU A 170 13.49 5.18 2.38
C GLU A 170 12.52 4.75 1.28
N GLU A 171 12.79 3.61 0.65
CA GLU A 171 11.95 3.02 -0.41
C GLU A 171 10.53 2.75 0.08
N ALA A 172 10.33 2.47 1.37
CA ALA A 172 9.00 2.23 1.94
C ALA A 172 8.10 3.47 1.83
N VAL A 173 8.61 4.64 2.20
CA VAL A 173 7.89 5.92 2.10
C VAL A 173 7.66 6.28 0.64
N ARG A 174 8.69 6.16 -0.20
CA ARG A 174 8.62 6.50 -1.63
C ARG A 174 7.60 5.62 -2.37
N TYR A 175 7.60 4.31 -2.08
CA TYR A 175 6.65 3.37 -2.67
C TYR A 175 5.20 3.73 -2.30
N LEU A 176 4.91 3.93 -1.01
CA LEU A 176 3.55 4.30 -0.56
C LEU A 176 3.09 5.63 -1.14
N ASN A 177 3.97 6.62 -1.22
CA ASN A 177 3.67 7.89 -1.88
C ASN A 177 3.27 7.65 -3.33
N ARG A 178 4.08 6.93 -4.10
CA ARG A 178 3.82 6.65 -5.51
C ARG A 178 2.60 5.76 -5.72
N LEU A 179 2.38 4.76 -4.85
CA LEU A 179 1.18 3.92 -4.90
C LEU A 179 -0.10 4.75 -4.68
N SER A 180 -0.06 5.77 -3.82
CA SER A 180 -1.22 6.65 -3.64
C SER A 180 -1.59 7.42 -4.91
N ASP A 181 -0.60 7.85 -5.70
CA ASP A 181 -0.80 8.51 -6.99
C ASP A 181 -1.33 7.52 -8.04
N ALA A 182 -0.77 6.31 -8.07
CA ALA A 182 -1.22 5.22 -8.94
C ALA A 182 -2.69 4.89 -8.70
N LEU A 183 -3.10 4.72 -7.43
CA LEU A 183 -4.49 4.43 -7.06
C LEU A 183 -5.46 5.52 -7.52
N PHE A 184 -5.05 6.78 -7.51
CA PHE A 184 -5.83 7.88 -8.07
C PHE A 184 -5.98 7.75 -9.59
N VAL A 185 -4.89 7.53 -10.31
CA VAL A 185 -4.94 7.37 -11.77
C VAL A 185 -5.76 6.13 -12.16
N TRP A 186 -5.55 5.01 -11.48
CA TRP A 186 -6.29 3.78 -11.72
C TRP A 186 -7.79 3.91 -11.44
N SER A 187 -8.20 4.72 -10.47
CA SER A 187 -9.63 4.96 -10.20
C SER A 187 -10.29 5.65 -11.40
N ARG A 188 -9.64 6.64 -12.00
CA ARG A 188 -10.10 7.34 -13.18
C ARG A 188 -10.10 6.45 -14.42
N TRP A 189 -8.99 5.72 -14.61
CA TRP A 189 -8.86 4.78 -15.74
C TRP A 189 -9.95 3.70 -15.70
N ALA A 190 -10.23 3.15 -14.51
CA ALA A 190 -11.29 2.16 -14.34
C ALA A 190 -12.68 2.71 -14.67
N SER A 191 -12.99 3.95 -14.26
CA SER A 191 -14.24 4.62 -14.66
C SER A 191 -14.36 4.71 -16.18
N ARG A 192 -13.28 5.18 -16.85
CA ARG A 192 -13.24 5.27 -18.31
C ARG A 192 -13.41 3.90 -18.99
N ALA A 193 -12.72 2.87 -18.51
CA ALA A 193 -12.81 1.51 -19.06
C ALA A 193 -14.23 0.92 -18.95
N LEU A 194 -15.00 1.36 -17.95
CA LEU A 194 -16.39 0.96 -17.74
C LEU A 194 -17.41 1.95 -18.35
N ASN A 195 -16.97 2.99 -19.05
CA ASN A 195 -17.82 4.07 -19.55
C ASN A 195 -18.68 4.71 -18.44
N ALA A 196 -18.14 4.80 -17.22
CA ALA A 196 -18.78 5.45 -16.09
C ALA A 196 -18.31 6.90 -15.98
N ASP A 197 -19.23 7.80 -15.66
CA ASP A 197 -18.94 9.23 -15.51
C ASP A 197 -18.15 9.51 -14.25
N GLU A 198 -17.15 10.40 -14.34
CA GLU A 198 -16.48 10.97 -13.19
C GLU A 198 -17.36 12.08 -12.58
N VAL A 199 -17.58 12.03 -11.28
CA VAL A 199 -18.26 13.09 -10.54
C VAL A 199 -17.25 14.12 -10.11
N LEU A 200 -17.33 15.33 -10.66
CA LEU A 200 -16.40 16.42 -10.32
C LEU A 200 -16.93 17.23 -9.14
N TRP A 201 -16.01 17.60 -8.26
CA TRP A 201 -16.33 18.53 -7.18
C TRP A 201 -16.71 19.90 -7.72
N ARG A 202 -17.84 20.42 -7.26
CA ARG A 202 -18.34 21.75 -7.54
C ARG A 202 -18.25 22.59 -6.26
N PRO A 203 -17.33 23.54 -6.19
CA PRO A 203 -17.23 24.42 -5.03
C PRO A 203 -18.57 25.09 -4.75
N ASN A 204 -18.96 25.16 -3.48
CA ASN A 204 -20.16 25.85 -3.01
C ASN A 204 -21.53 25.29 -3.46
N GLU A 205 -21.60 24.14 -4.15
CA GLU A 205 -22.89 23.57 -4.58
C GLU A 205 -23.82 23.28 -3.38
N SER A 206 -23.25 22.89 -2.23
CA SER A 206 -23.98 22.59 -0.99
C SER A 206 -23.61 23.48 0.19
N ALA A 207 -22.93 24.62 -0.06
CA ALA A 207 -22.48 25.51 1.01
C ALA A 207 -23.65 26.35 1.55
N SER A 208 -23.88 26.28 2.86
CA SER A 208 -24.70 27.27 3.58
C SER A 208 -23.89 28.55 3.72
N GLY A 209 -24.17 29.54 2.91
CA GLY A 209 -23.48 30.82 2.90
C GLY A 209 -22.92 31.13 1.53
N LYS A 210 -23.73 31.04 0.49
CA LYS A 210 -23.47 31.76 -0.76
C LYS A 210 -23.38 33.23 -0.37
N ALA A 211 -22.23 33.84 -0.63
CA ALA A 211 -22.14 35.31 -0.63
C ALA A 211 -23.33 35.79 -1.48
N GLY A 212 -24.23 36.57 -0.89
CA GLY A 212 -25.47 36.97 -1.50
C GLY A 212 -25.23 37.59 -2.86
N ASP A 213 -26.16 37.31 -3.75
CA ASP A 213 -26.32 38.05 -5.03
C ASP A 213 -26.39 39.56 -4.77
#